data_1548b94e9802e5abd0bfc5b436fd5331
#
_entry.id   1548b94e9802e5abd0bfc5b436fd5331
#
_cell.length_a   1.000
_cell.length_b   1.000
_cell.length_c   1.000
_cell.angle_alpha   90.00
_cell.angle_beta   90.00
_cell.angle_gamma   90.00
#
_symmetry.space_group_name_H-M   'P 1'
#
loop_
_entity.id
_entity.type
_entity.pdbx_description
1 polymer ?
#
loop_
_entity_poly.entity_id
_entity_poly.type
_entity_poly.pdbx_seq_one_letter_code
_entity_poly.pdbx_strand_id
1 'polypeptide(L)'
;MIDPKLLRSDLASIAKQLKVKGFDLDCEAFLALESERKALQLEAESLQQERNAYAKSMGKLMGEAKAKGEDVEPLKLKGEKLKNDSAAADTALADVQVQLDDLVQGIPNLPHESVPAGSDENDNVEVRTWGTPKQFDFDVKDHVDLGAELGGLDFDVAAKITGSRFSQMRGGLASLHRALTQFMLNTHIYQHGYEEVYVPYIVNRDSLFGTGQLPKFEEDLFKLEDDRGFYLIPTAEVPVTNIYRDAIVDELPVKMVAHTPCFRSEAGSYGRDTRGMIRQHQFEKVEMVQFVHPSDSWDALEELVGHAEVILQQLDLPYRTVTLCGGDLGFSAAKTYDIEVWLPSQEKYREISSCSNFVDFQARRMKARYRNDQGKPELLHTLNGSGLAVGRTLLAVMENYQQADGSIEIPKVLQPLMHGLTSIG
;
A
#
# COMPACT_ATOMS: atom_id res chain seq x y z
N MET A 1 6.01 7.70 -5.05
CA MET A 1 7.43 7.72 -5.48
C MET A 1 8.15 8.89 -4.85
N ILE A 2 9.47 8.80 -4.71
CA ILE A 2 10.31 9.90 -4.20
C ILE A 2 10.20 11.10 -5.15
N ASP A 3 10.32 12.33 -4.60
CA ASP A 3 10.38 13.53 -5.42
C ASP A 3 11.65 13.53 -6.29
N PRO A 4 11.54 13.55 -7.64
CA PRO A 4 12.70 13.62 -8.51
C PRO A 4 13.59 14.86 -8.27
N LYS A 5 13.03 15.93 -7.68
CA LYS A 5 13.82 17.12 -7.31
C LYS A 5 14.79 16.81 -6.18
N LEU A 6 14.39 15.99 -5.21
CA LEU A 6 15.29 15.57 -4.12
C LEU A 6 16.43 14.72 -4.68
N LEU A 7 16.14 13.78 -5.58
CA LEU A 7 17.19 12.98 -6.24
C LEU A 7 18.20 13.85 -6.99
N ARG A 8 17.76 14.93 -7.63
CA ARG A 8 18.65 15.86 -8.34
C ARG A 8 19.46 16.75 -7.42
N SER A 9 18.94 17.10 -6.24
CA SER A 9 19.58 18.09 -5.35
C SER A 9 20.53 17.44 -4.36
N ASP A 10 20.25 16.22 -3.88
CA ASP A 10 21.01 15.56 -2.81
C ASP A 10 21.02 14.03 -2.92
N LEU A 11 21.49 13.53 -4.08
CA LEU A 11 21.51 12.10 -4.39
C LEU A 11 22.29 11.27 -3.35
N ALA A 12 23.39 11.80 -2.85
CA ALA A 12 24.25 11.08 -1.89
C ALA A 12 23.55 10.88 -0.54
N SER A 13 22.85 11.87 -0.03
CA SER A 13 22.05 11.74 1.21
C SER A 13 20.89 10.77 1.04
N ILE A 14 20.19 10.85 -0.09
CA ILE A 14 19.10 9.93 -0.43
C ILE A 14 19.61 8.48 -0.50
N ALA A 15 20.73 8.24 -1.19
CA ALA A 15 21.32 6.91 -1.26
C ALA A 15 21.71 6.36 0.12
N LYS A 16 22.23 7.22 1.01
CA LYS A 16 22.54 6.84 2.39
C LYS A 16 21.29 6.48 3.19
N GLN A 17 20.21 7.25 3.07
CA GLN A 17 18.95 6.97 3.76
C GLN A 17 18.31 5.65 3.27
N LEU A 18 18.34 5.39 1.96
CA LEU A 18 17.79 4.17 1.37
C LEU A 18 18.53 2.90 1.82
N LYS A 19 19.82 3.00 2.19
CA LYS A 19 20.55 1.88 2.78
C LYS A 19 19.96 1.37 4.09
N VAL A 20 19.24 2.19 4.83
CA VAL A 20 18.50 1.76 6.03
C VAL A 20 17.47 0.69 5.67
N LYS A 21 16.88 0.78 4.48
CA LYS A 21 15.94 -0.23 3.92
C LYS A 21 16.62 -1.35 3.13
N GLY A 22 17.94 -1.47 3.21
CA GLY A 22 18.71 -2.44 2.42
C GLY A 22 18.69 -2.16 0.91
N PHE A 23 18.34 -0.94 0.49
CA PHE A 23 18.26 -0.58 -0.93
C PHE A 23 19.53 0.17 -1.37
N ASP A 24 20.22 -0.41 -2.35
CA ASP A 24 21.37 0.24 -3.00
C ASP A 24 20.89 1.00 -4.24
N LEU A 25 20.89 2.34 -4.13
CA LEU A 25 20.53 3.21 -5.25
C LEU A 25 21.68 3.25 -6.28
N ASP A 26 21.38 2.91 -7.53
CA ASP A 26 22.32 3.08 -8.65
C ASP A 26 22.45 4.58 -9.01
N CYS A 27 23.33 5.25 -8.28
CA CYS A 27 23.60 6.67 -8.47
C CYS A 27 24.22 6.97 -9.84
N GLU A 28 25.03 6.04 -10.38
CA GLU A 28 25.69 6.23 -11.67
C GLU A 28 24.68 6.18 -12.81
N ALA A 29 23.78 5.20 -12.80
CA ALA A 29 22.71 5.09 -13.76
C ALA A 29 21.76 6.31 -13.71
N PHE A 30 21.39 6.75 -12.51
CA PHE A 30 20.56 7.95 -12.36
C PHE A 30 21.22 9.20 -12.93
N LEU A 31 22.49 9.45 -12.61
CA LEU A 31 23.24 10.62 -13.08
C LEU A 31 23.46 10.58 -14.60
N ALA A 32 23.70 9.39 -15.16
CA ALA A 32 23.85 9.22 -16.61
C ALA A 32 22.56 9.59 -17.34
N LEU A 33 21.41 9.03 -16.93
CA LEU A 33 20.10 9.32 -17.51
C LEU A 33 19.69 10.80 -17.34
N GLU A 34 19.94 11.41 -16.19
CA GLU A 34 19.66 12.84 -15.98
C GLU A 34 20.55 13.75 -16.84
N SER A 35 21.81 13.39 -17.06
CA SER A 35 22.72 14.12 -17.95
C SER A 35 22.25 14.04 -19.40
N GLU A 36 21.88 12.85 -19.85
CA GLU A 36 21.36 12.60 -21.19
C GLU A 36 20.02 13.33 -21.41
N ARG A 37 19.08 13.19 -20.47
CA ARG A 37 17.80 13.92 -20.50
C ARG A 37 18.01 15.43 -20.66
N LYS A 38 18.96 16.00 -19.87
CA LYS A 38 19.25 17.44 -19.93
C LYS A 38 19.84 17.85 -21.28
N ALA A 39 20.73 17.04 -21.86
CA ALA A 39 21.32 17.30 -23.19
C ALA A 39 20.24 17.25 -24.28
N LEU A 40 19.42 16.20 -24.31
CA LEU A 40 18.35 16.03 -25.28
C LEU A 40 17.25 17.09 -25.13
N GLN A 41 16.95 17.54 -23.91
CA GLN A 41 16.01 18.64 -23.68
C GLN A 41 16.51 19.94 -24.32
N LEU A 42 17.77 20.30 -24.12
CA LEU A 42 18.39 21.48 -24.74
C LEU A 42 18.39 21.39 -26.26
N GLU A 43 18.69 20.23 -26.80
CA GLU A 43 18.68 19.97 -28.25
C GLU A 43 17.26 20.12 -28.83
N ALA A 44 16.25 19.47 -28.19
CA ALA A 44 14.86 19.57 -28.64
C ALA A 44 14.35 21.01 -28.58
N GLU A 45 14.65 21.76 -27.52
CA GLU A 45 14.29 23.19 -27.40
C GLU A 45 14.96 24.04 -28.48
N SER A 46 16.23 23.80 -28.78
CA SER A 46 16.98 24.51 -29.83
C SER A 46 16.38 24.24 -31.21
N LEU A 47 16.18 22.95 -31.54
CA LEU A 47 15.59 22.56 -32.84
C LEU A 47 14.15 23.08 -32.99
N GLN A 48 13.37 23.08 -31.91
CA GLN A 48 12.02 23.65 -31.90
C GLN A 48 12.04 25.15 -32.18
N GLN A 49 12.99 25.89 -31.56
CA GLN A 49 13.16 27.33 -31.83
C GLN A 49 13.58 27.60 -33.28
N GLU A 50 14.56 26.85 -33.81
CA GLU A 50 15.01 26.97 -35.18
C GLU A 50 13.88 26.68 -36.18
N ARG A 51 13.14 25.58 -35.97
CA ARG A 51 11.98 25.22 -36.79
C ARG A 51 10.92 26.32 -36.80
N ASN A 52 10.59 26.88 -35.64
CA ASN A 52 9.59 27.93 -35.52
C ASN A 52 10.05 29.24 -36.18
N ALA A 53 11.33 29.61 -36.01
CA ALA A 53 11.91 30.78 -36.68
C ALA A 53 11.94 30.61 -38.19
N TYR A 54 12.33 29.41 -38.66
CA TYR A 54 12.36 29.10 -40.09
C TYR A 54 10.95 29.10 -40.69
N ALA A 55 9.97 28.52 -40.05
CA ALA A 55 8.58 28.51 -40.48
C ALA A 55 8.01 29.95 -40.65
N LYS A 56 8.33 30.84 -39.69
CA LYS A 56 7.93 32.26 -39.75
C LYS A 56 8.57 33.01 -40.92
N SER A 57 9.82 32.69 -41.29
CA SER A 57 10.54 33.33 -42.37
C SER A 57 10.28 32.69 -43.73
N MET A 58 9.73 31.50 -43.79
CA MET A 58 9.57 30.67 -44.99
C MET A 58 8.84 31.40 -46.15
N GLY A 59 7.71 32.06 -45.81
CA GLY A 59 6.91 32.80 -46.80
C GLY A 59 7.71 33.92 -47.47
N LYS A 60 8.50 34.68 -46.71
CA LYS A 60 9.37 35.73 -47.18
C LYS A 60 10.52 35.18 -48.05
N LEU A 61 11.21 34.16 -47.54
CA LEU A 61 12.32 33.50 -48.24
C LEU A 61 11.89 32.89 -49.59
N MET A 62 10.74 32.24 -49.64
CA MET A 62 10.16 31.70 -50.88
C MET A 62 9.77 32.80 -51.87
N GLY A 63 9.24 33.93 -51.37
CA GLY A 63 8.92 35.09 -52.20
C GLY A 63 10.16 35.73 -52.80
N GLU A 64 11.23 35.91 -52.04
CA GLU A 64 12.50 36.45 -52.45
C GLU A 64 13.20 35.54 -53.49
N ALA A 65 13.23 34.23 -53.26
CA ALA A 65 13.81 33.25 -54.16
C ALA A 65 13.08 33.23 -55.50
N LYS A 66 11.75 33.23 -55.53
CA LYS A 66 10.93 33.29 -56.72
C LYS A 66 11.16 34.59 -57.53
N ALA A 67 11.27 35.75 -56.88
CA ALA A 67 11.53 37.01 -57.48
C ALA A 67 12.90 37.08 -58.18
N LYS A 68 13.89 36.32 -57.71
CA LYS A 68 15.22 36.17 -58.22
C LYS A 68 15.34 35.05 -59.27
N GLY A 69 14.29 34.27 -59.49
CA GLY A 69 14.35 33.09 -60.36
C GLY A 69 15.14 31.91 -59.77
N GLU A 70 15.36 31.91 -58.47
CA GLU A 70 16.08 30.86 -57.77
C GLU A 70 15.14 29.66 -57.44
N ASP A 71 15.72 28.47 -57.38
CA ASP A 71 14.97 27.27 -57.01
C ASP A 71 14.53 27.32 -55.50
N VAL A 72 13.26 27.05 -55.25
CA VAL A 72 12.69 27.02 -53.87
C VAL A 72 12.77 25.66 -53.20
N GLU A 73 13.18 24.62 -53.95
CA GLU A 73 13.26 23.26 -53.42
C GLU A 73 14.25 23.12 -52.24
N PRO A 74 15.45 23.76 -52.26
CA PRO A 74 16.35 23.75 -51.13
C PRO A 74 15.74 24.34 -49.85
N LEU A 75 14.85 25.34 -49.96
CA LEU A 75 14.16 25.93 -48.81
C LEU A 75 13.15 24.96 -48.22
N LYS A 76 12.41 24.24 -49.07
CA LYS A 76 11.47 23.21 -48.60
C LYS A 76 12.19 22.06 -47.90
N LEU A 77 13.27 21.55 -48.52
CA LEU A 77 14.11 20.48 -47.97
C LEU A 77 14.69 20.87 -46.61
N LYS A 78 15.13 22.12 -46.44
CA LYS A 78 15.57 22.63 -45.14
C LYS A 78 14.46 22.63 -44.12
N GLY A 79 13.25 23.04 -44.47
CA GLY A 79 12.07 23.01 -43.58
C GLY A 79 11.68 21.59 -43.18
N GLU A 80 11.71 20.65 -44.14
CA GLU A 80 11.47 19.23 -43.88
C GLU A 80 12.55 18.64 -42.97
N LYS A 81 13.81 18.94 -43.22
CA LYS A 81 14.91 18.49 -42.35
C LYS A 81 14.73 18.97 -40.92
N LEU A 82 14.50 20.26 -40.69
CA LEU A 82 14.26 20.81 -39.35
C LEU A 82 13.04 20.18 -38.64
N LYS A 83 11.98 19.85 -39.40
CA LYS A 83 10.83 19.14 -38.85
C LYS A 83 11.18 17.74 -38.41
N ASN A 84 11.94 17.00 -39.23
CA ASN A 84 12.34 15.63 -38.93
C ASN A 84 13.36 15.59 -37.79
N ASP A 85 14.33 16.48 -37.75
CA ASP A 85 15.33 16.59 -36.68
C ASP A 85 14.66 16.91 -35.33
N SER A 86 13.70 17.87 -35.32
CA SER A 86 12.91 18.21 -34.13
C SER A 86 12.09 17.00 -33.64
N ALA A 87 11.45 16.26 -34.53
CA ALA A 87 10.66 15.08 -34.16
C ALA A 87 11.55 13.95 -33.63
N ALA A 88 12.75 13.77 -34.19
CA ALA A 88 13.70 12.78 -33.71
C ALA A 88 14.23 13.13 -32.31
N ALA A 89 14.54 14.40 -32.03
CA ALA A 89 14.96 14.86 -30.70
C ALA A 89 13.84 14.74 -29.67
N ASP A 90 12.59 15.06 -30.03
CA ASP A 90 11.43 14.88 -29.14
C ASP A 90 11.23 13.40 -28.78
N THR A 91 11.42 12.49 -29.76
CA THR A 91 11.32 11.04 -29.51
C THR A 91 12.44 10.55 -28.59
N ALA A 92 13.69 10.93 -28.85
CA ALA A 92 14.83 10.55 -28.01
C ALA A 92 14.67 11.07 -26.57
N LEU A 93 14.18 12.28 -26.38
CA LEU A 93 13.89 12.84 -25.07
C LEU A 93 12.79 12.04 -24.35
N ALA A 94 11.74 11.65 -25.06
CA ALA A 94 10.67 10.84 -24.50
C ALA A 94 11.17 9.45 -24.06
N ASP A 95 12.03 8.81 -24.86
CA ASP A 95 12.60 7.50 -24.55
C ASP A 95 13.48 7.54 -23.29
N VAL A 96 14.32 8.55 -23.14
CA VAL A 96 15.13 8.74 -21.92
C VAL A 96 14.28 9.09 -20.72
N GLN A 97 13.20 9.85 -20.89
CA GLN A 97 12.27 10.16 -19.80
C GLN A 97 11.57 8.89 -19.29
N VAL A 98 11.18 7.96 -20.18
CA VAL A 98 10.61 6.66 -19.79
C VAL A 98 11.62 5.85 -18.95
N GLN A 99 12.87 5.75 -19.40
CA GLN A 99 13.90 5.02 -18.64
C GLN A 99 14.16 5.64 -17.26
N LEU A 100 14.16 6.97 -17.17
CA LEU A 100 14.32 7.67 -15.90
C LEU A 100 13.12 7.45 -14.97
N ASP A 101 11.90 7.48 -15.51
CA ASP A 101 10.67 7.24 -14.77
C ASP A 101 10.63 5.79 -14.25
N ASP A 102 11.02 4.81 -15.05
CA ASP A 102 11.12 3.40 -14.65
C ASP A 102 12.12 3.21 -13.51
N LEU A 103 13.30 3.84 -13.61
CA LEU A 103 14.28 3.80 -12.52
C LEU A 103 13.71 4.42 -11.24
N VAL A 104 13.13 5.61 -11.30
CA VAL A 104 12.59 6.32 -10.13
C VAL A 104 11.40 5.58 -9.52
N GLN A 105 10.56 4.91 -10.31
CA GLN A 105 9.45 4.10 -9.82
C GLN A 105 9.90 2.88 -9.02
N GLY A 106 11.10 2.35 -9.30
CA GLY A 106 11.72 1.25 -8.57
C GLY A 106 12.36 1.64 -7.24
N ILE A 107 12.49 2.94 -6.92
CA ILE A 107 13.09 3.42 -5.67
C ILE A 107 12.03 3.40 -4.55
N PRO A 108 12.32 2.75 -3.38
CA PRO A 108 11.41 2.75 -2.24
C PRO A 108 11.30 4.14 -1.60
N ASN A 109 10.27 4.33 -0.78
CA ASN A 109 10.11 5.55 0.00
C ASN A 109 11.25 5.71 1.03
N LEU A 110 11.58 6.96 1.36
CA LEU A 110 12.59 7.27 2.37
C LEU A 110 12.08 6.88 3.77
N PRO A 111 12.88 6.16 4.56
CA PRO A 111 12.52 5.88 5.94
C PRO A 111 12.62 7.16 6.77
N HIS A 112 11.71 7.31 7.73
CA HIS A 112 11.78 8.35 8.75
C HIS A 112 13.02 8.15 9.63
N GLU A 113 13.59 9.22 10.19
CA GLU A 113 14.81 9.16 11.01
C GLU A 113 14.68 8.29 12.27
N SER A 114 13.46 8.08 12.78
CA SER A 114 13.18 7.22 13.93
C SER A 114 13.07 5.73 13.59
N VAL A 115 13.18 5.34 12.32
CA VAL A 115 13.16 3.93 11.92
C VAL A 115 14.45 3.27 12.36
N PRO A 116 14.39 2.20 13.19
CA PRO A 116 15.58 1.53 13.65
C PRO A 116 16.32 0.83 12.51
N ALA A 117 17.65 0.75 12.62
CA ALA A 117 18.44 -0.06 11.72
C ALA A 117 18.18 -1.54 12.00
N GLY A 118 18.15 -2.36 10.96
CA GLY A 118 17.92 -3.79 11.08
C GLY A 118 17.76 -4.42 9.70
N SER A 119 17.83 -5.75 9.64
CA SER A 119 17.80 -6.54 8.41
C SER A 119 16.49 -7.29 8.18
N ASP A 120 15.80 -7.67 9.25
CA ASP A 120 14.58 -8.46 9.20
C ASP A 120 13.69 -8.26 10.45
N GLU A 121 12.60 -9.02 10.55
CA GLU A 121 11.60 -8.96 11.64
C GLU A 121 12.18 -9.14 13.06
N ASN A 122 13.34 -9.76 13.21
CA ASN A 122 13.96 -9.97 14.53
C ASN A 122 14.61 -8.68 15.07
N ASP A 123 14.87 -7.71 14.20
CA ASP A 123 15.44 -6.41 14.55
C ASP A 123 14.37 -5.35 14.82
N ASN A 124 13.08 -5.71 14.75
CA ASN A 124 11.99 -4.82 15.09
C ASN A 124 12.01 -4.46 16.57
N VAL A 125 11.68 -3.21 16.90
CA VAL A 125 11.79 -2.69 18.27
C VAL A 125 10.43 -2.62 18.93
N GLU A 126 10.29 -3.33 20.07
CA GLU A 126 9.09 -3.24 20.90
C GLU A 126 8.93 -1.83 21.50
N VAL A 127 7.74 -1.24 21.28
CA VAL A 127 7.40 0.11 21.76
C VAL A 127 6.58 0.03 23.04
N ARG A 128 5.60 -0.88 23.07
CA ARG A 128 4.70 -1.07 24.22
C ARG A 128 4.02 -2.43 24.17
N THR A 129 3.58 -2.87 25.33
CA THR A 129 2.77 -4.09 25.51
C THR A 129 1.50 -3.74 26.28
N TRP A 130 0.44 -4.50 26.04
CA TRP A 130 -0.82 -4.41 26.80
C TRP A 130 -1.38 -5.80 27.12
N GLY A 131 -1.97 -5.93 28.30
CA GLY A 131 -2.54 -7.18 28.77
C GLY A 131 -1.47 -8.16 29.26
N THR A 132 -1.93 -9.27 29.83
CA THR A 132 -1.07 -10.36 30.29
C THR A 132 -1.53 -11.66 29.65
N PRO A 133 -0.64 -12.43 29.00
CA PRO A 133 -0.98 -13.75 28.47
C PRO A 133 -1.65 -14.63 29.53
N LYS A 134 -2.82 -15.16 29.18
CA LYS A 134 -3.60 -16.02 30.07
C LYS A 134 -2.85 -17.33 30.33
N GLN A 135 -2.82 -17.77 31.57
CA GLN A 135 -2.32 -19.08 31.94
C GLN A 135 -3.49 -20.06 31.93
N PHE A 136 -3.30 -21.22 31.30
CA PHE A 136 -4.28 -22.30 31.25
C PHE A 136 -3.82 -23.44 32.14
N ASP A 137 -4.76 -24.10 32.79
CA ASP A 137 -4.54 -25.31 33.62
C ASP A 137 -4.83 -26.62 32.85
N PHE A 138 -4.96 -26.50 31.52
CA PHE A 138 -5.19 -27.59 30.57
C PHE A 138 -4.31 -27.40 29.30
N ASP A 139 -4.18 -28.45 28.49
CA ASP A 139 -3.42 -28.42 27.26
C ASP A 139 -4.11 -27.52 26.22
N VAL A 140 -3.45 -26.44 25.85
CA VAL A 140 -3.94 -25.43 24.87
C VAL A 140 -3.92 -26.02 23.46
N LYS A 141 -5.05 -25.95 22.77
CA LYS A 141 -5.17 -26.33 21.36
C LYS A 141 -5.02 -25.11 20.45
N ASP A 142 -4.52 -25.35 19.25
CA ASP A 142 -4.54 -24.31 18.22
C ASP A 142 -5.96 -24.16 17.62
N HIS A 143 -6.16 -23.06 16.88
CA HIS A 143 -7.45 -22.74 16.24
C HIS A 143 -7.91 -23.79 15.21
N VAL A 144 -6.97 -24.58 14.65
CA VAL A 144 -7.29 -25.63 13.69
C VAL A 144 -7.97 -26.81 14.39
N ASP A 145 -7.36 -27.28 15.48
CA ASP A 145 -7.88 -28.39 16.26
C ASP A 145 -9.20 -28.00 16.96
N LEU A 146 -9.27 -26.80 17.56
CA LEU A 146 -10.51 -26.25 18.13
C LEU A 146 -11.63 -26.15 17.07
N GLY A 147 -11.31 -25.60 15.92
CA GLY A 147 -12.29 -25.40 14.86
C GLY A 147 -12.80 -26.71 14.27
N ALA A 148 -11.95 -27.73 14.18
CA ALA A 148 -12.31 -29.08 13.72
C ALA A 148 -13.22 -29.78 14.74
N GLU A 149 -12.87 -29.76 16.04
CA GLU A 149 -13.67 -30.35 17.12
C GLU A 149 -15.07 -29.73 17.20
N LEU A 150 -15.18 -28.43 17.02
CA LEU A 150 -16.44 -27.70 16.97
C LEU A 150 -17.22 -27.92 15.65
N GLY A 151 -16.60 -28.59 14.66
CA GLY A 151 -17.18 -28.74 13.33
C GLY A 151 -17.44 -27.43 12.59
N GLY A 152 -16.77 -26.36 13.02
CA GLY A 152 -16.98 -24.99 12.57
C GLY A 152 -15.93 -24.45 11.60
N LEU A 153 -14.78 -25.10 11.47
CA LEU A 153 -13.68 -24.71 10.56
C LEU A 153 -13.20 -25.95 9.79
N ASP A 154 -13.16 -25.87 8.47
CA ASP A 154 -12.85 -27.01 7.61
C ASP A 154 -11.96 -26.58 6.42
N PHE A 155 -10.70 -27.00 6.48
CA PHE A 155 -9.71 -26.74 5.45
C PHE A 155 -9.77 -27.74 4.29
N ASP A 156 -10.22 -28.98 4.54
CA ASP A 156 -10.34 -30.02 3.50
C ASP A 156 -11.48 -29.68 2.54
N VAL A 157 -12.61 -29.21 3.07
CA VAL A 157 -13.71 -28.70 2.24
C VAL A 157 -13.26 -27.47 1.45
N ALA A 158 -12.53 -26.56 2.05
CA ALA A 158 -11.99 -25.39 1.33
C ALA A 158 -11.03 -25.84 0.20
N ALA A 159 -10.12 -26.76 0.51
CA ALA A 159 -9.18 -27.31 -0.48
C ALA A 159 -9.91 -28.01 -1.65
N LYS A 160 -11.01 -28.71 -1.37
CA LYS A 160 -11.86 -29.31 -2.40
C LYS A 160 -12.53 -28.27 -3.31
N ILE A 161 -12.92 -27.12 -2.75
CA ILE A 161 -13.60 -26.05 -3.49
C ILE A 161 -12.62 -25.28 -4.37
N THR A 162 -11.41 -24.97 -3.87
CA THR A 162 -10.48 -24.10 -4.57
C THR A 162 -9.00 -24.50 -4.48
N GLY A 163 -8.51 -24.93 -3.31
CA GLY A 163 -7.10 -25.29 -3.11
C GLY A 163 -6.64 -25.07 -1.68
N SER A 164 -5.33 -25.19 -1.44
CA SER A 164 -4.71 -24.92 -0.15
C SER A 164 -4.75 -23.43 0.20
N ARG A 165 -4.53 -23.09 1.48
CA ARG A 165 -4.53 -21.70 2.00
C ARG A 165 -5.85 -20.96 1.83
N PHE A 166 -6.95 -21.69 1.87
CA PHE A 166 -8.30 -21.17 2.02
C PHE A 166 -8.96 -21.85 3.22
N SER A 167 -9.97 -21.23 3.79
CA SER A 167 -10.74 -21.77 4.91
C SER A 167 -12.23 -21.74 4.62
N GLN A 168 -12.96 -22.71 5.20
CA GLN A 168 -14.42 -22.74 5.19
C GLN A 168 -14.90 -22.73 6.64
N MET A 169 -15.82 -21.84 6.95
CA MET A 169 -16.41 -21.70 8.28
C MET A 169 -17.91 -21.98 8.23
N ARG A 170 -18.45 -22.51 9.35
CA ARG A 170 -19.89 -22.72 9.50
C ARG A 170 -20.36 -22.48 10.94
N GLY A 171 -21.67 -22.30 11.10
CA GLY A 171 -22.33 -22.22 12.41
C GLY A 171 -21.80 -21.08 13.27
N GLY A 172 -21.46 -21.39 14.51
CA GLY A 172 -20.98 -20.44 15.51
C GLY A 172 -19.74 -19.67 15.09
N LEU A 173 -18.75 -20.33 14.48
CA LEU A 173 -17.51 -19.67 14.04
C LEU A 173 -17.75 -18.70 12.88
N ALA A 174 -18.61 -19.05 11.92
CA ALA A 174 -18.99 -18.12 10.86
C ALA A 174 -19.75 -16.89 11.41
N SER A 175 -20.59 -17.09 12.43
CA SER A 175 -21.27 -16.01 13.13
C SER A 175 -20.30 -15.13 13.91
N LEU A 176 -19.32 -15.72 14.59
CA LEU A 176 -18.29 -15.01 15.34
C LEU A 176 -17.40 -14.16 14.41
N HIS A 177 -17.01 -14.72 13.26
CA HIS A 177 -16.26 -13.98 12.23
C HIS A 177 -17.01 -12.73 11.75
N ARG A 178 -18.30 -12.86 11.45
CA ARG A 178 -19.17 -11.73 11.08
C ARG A 178 -19.35 -10.73 12.23
N ALA A 179 -19.50 -11.20 13.46
CA ALA A 179 -19.62 -10.34 14.64
C ALA A 179 -18.35 -9.53 14.87
N LEU A 180 -17.17 -10.12 14.70
CA LEU A 180 -15.88 -9.42 14.74
C LEU A 180 -15.80 -8.32 13.69
N THR A 181 -16.17 -8.61 12.45
CA THR A 181 -16.21 -7.60 11.37
C THR A 181 -17.11 -6.42 11.74
N GLN A 182 -18.32 -6.71 12.18
CA GLN A 182 -19.29 -5.67 12.56
C GLN A 182 -18.81 -4.87 13.79
N PHE A 183 -18.22 -5.52 14.76
CA PHE A 183 -17.64 -4.87 15.95
C PHE A 183 -16.53 -3.88 15.55
N MET A 184 -15.58 -4.31 14.74
CA MET A 184 -14.48 -3.47 14.26
C MET A 184 -14.99 -2.25 13.49
N LEU A 185 -15.89 -2.46 12.51
CA LEU A 185 -16.48 -1.36 11.75
C LEU A 185 -17.21 -0.38 12.64
N ASN A 186 -18.09 -0.87 13.52
CA ASN A 186 -18.84 0.00 14.43
C ASN A 186 -17.92 0.82 15.34
N THR A 187 -16.84 0.22 15.84
CA THR A 187 -15.87 0.93 16.67
C THR A 187 -15.20 2.06 15.89
N HIS A 188 -14.70 1.78 14.70
CA HIS A 188 -14.03 2.81 13.90
C HIS A 188 -14.98 3.90 13.42
N ILE A 189 -16.23 3.57 13.04
CA ILE A 189 -17.21 4.55 12.59
C ILE A 189 -17.68 5.44 13.76
N TYR A 190 -18.15 4.82 14.86
CA TYR A 190 -18.87 5.56 15.90
C TYR A 190 -17.99 6.08 17.04
N GLN A 191 -16.81 5.45 17.28
CA GLN A 191 -15.89 5.90 18.33
C GLN A 191 -14.71 6.71 17.77
N HIS A 192 -14.22 6.35 16.58
CA HIS A 192 -13.02 6.96 15.99
C HIS A 192 -13.33 7.94 14.84
N GLY A 193 -14.60 8.05 14.43
CA GLY A 193 -15.06 9.05 13.46
C GLY A 193 -14.65 8.78 12.01
N TYR A 194 -14.47 7.51 11.63
CA TYR A 194 -14.25 7.14 10.23
C TYR A 194 -15.55 7.08 9.46
N GLU A 195 -15.50 7.52 8.20
CA GLU A 195 -16.57 7.30 7.22
C GLU A 195 -16.45 5.89 6.64
N GLU A 196 -17.53 5.10 6.71
CA GLU A 196 -17.57 3.79 6.06
C GLU A 196 -17.73 3.96 4.54
N VAL A 197 -16.88 3.27 3.79
CA VAL A 197 -16.95 3.25 2.32
C VAL A 197 -17.04 1.83 1.79
N TYR A 198 -17.91 1.62 0.79
CA TYR A 198 -17.98 0.39 0.03
C TYR A 198 -17.26 0.57 -1.31
N VAL A 199 -16.29 -0.29 -1.61
CA VAL A 199 -15.38 -0.15 -2.74
C VAL A 199 -15.37 -1.38 -3.64
N PRO A 200 -15.01 -1.26 -4.92
CA PRO A 200 -14.80 -2.41 -5.80
C PRO A 200 -13.66 -3.32 -5.32
N TYR A 201 -13.83 -4.64 -5.46
CA TYR A 201 -12.82 -5.66 -5.14
C TYR A 201 -11.95 -6.03 -6.35
N ILE A 202 -12.30 -5.52 -7.52
CA ILE A 202 -11.51 -5.60 -8.75
C ILE A 202 -11.07 -4.19 -9.10
N VAL A 203 -9.76 -4.02 -9.30
CA VAL A 203 -9.14 -2.72 -9.58
C VAL A 203 -8.30 -2.76 -10.85
N ASN A 204 -8.07 -1.59 -11.43
CA ASN A 204 -7.19 -1.43 -12.58
C ASN A 204 -5.72 -1.29 -12.15
N ARG A 205 -4.82 -1.39 -13.14
CA ARG A 205 -3.37 -1.26 -12.95
C ARG A 205 -2.97 0.06 -12.28
N ASP A 206 -3.63 1.17 -12.66
CA ASP A 206 -3.30 2.51 -12.13
C ASP A 206 -3.57 2.62 -10.64
N SER A 207 -4.61 1.93 -10.14
CA SER A 207 -4.91 1.91 -8.70
C SER A 207 -3.82 1.20 -7.90
N LEU A 208 -3.31 0.08 -8.39
CA LEU A 208 -2.20 -0.66 -7.80
C LEU A 208 -0.86 0.10 -7.91
N PHE A 209 -0.67 0.84 -8.99
CA PHE A 209 0.46 1.74 -9.13
C PHE A 209 0.39 2.89 -8.12
N GLY A 210 -0.78 3.48 -7.93
CA GLY A 210 -1.01 4.59 -7.02
C GLY A 210 -0.58 4.29 -5.58
N THR A 211 -0.89 3.11 -5.08
CA THR A 211 -0.55 2.66 -3.71
C THR A 211 0.80 1.95 -3.59
N GLY A 212 1.47 1.66 -4.73
CA GLY A 212 2.86 1.17 -4.73
C GLY A 212 3.03 -0.34 -4.86
N GLN A 213 1.96 -1.12 -5.10
CA GLN A 213 2.06 -2.55 -5.36
C GLN A 213 2.70 -2.82 -6.73
N LEU A 214 2.36 -2.02 -7.73
CA LEU A 214 2.97 -2.10 -9.06
C LEU A 214 4.04 -1.01 -9.26
N PRO A 215 5.06 -1.32 -10.09
CA PRO A 215 5.27 -2.55 -10.86
C PRO A 215 5.90 -3.71 -10.06
N LYS A 216 6.47 -3.47 -8.90
CA LYS A 216 7.42 -4.36 -8.21
C LYS A 216 6.82 -5.69 -7.72
N PHE A 217 5.56 -5.69 -7.27
CA PHE A 217 4.93 -6.82 -6.58
C PHE A 217 3.83 -7.49 -7.40
N GLU A 218 3.93 -7.46 -8.73
CA GLU A 218 2.90 -8.06 -9.60
C GLU A 218 2.72 -9.58 -9.36
N GLU A 219 3.77 -10.30 -8.95
CA GLU A 219 3.73 -11.73 -8.67
C GLU A 219 2.90 -12.07 -7.42
N ASP A 220 2.75 -11.12 -6.49
CA ASP A 220 1.93 -11.27 -5.28
C ASP A 220 0.43 -11.02 -5.51
N LEU A 221 0.05 -10.62 -6.73
CA LEU A 221 -1.31 -10.24 -7.07
C LEU A 221 -2.03 -11.33 -7.87
N PHE A 222 -3.34 -11.46 -7.66
CA PHE A 222 -4.21 -12.20 -8.56
C PHE A 222 -4.63 -11.30 -9.73
N LYS A 223 -4.00 -11.52 -10.88
CA LYS A 223 -4.34 -10.84 -12.14
C LYS A 223 -5.41 -11.62 -12.88
N LEU A 224 -6.42 -10.93 -13.38
CA LEU A 224 -7.46 -11.53 -14.21
C LEU A 224 -6.93 -11.75 -15.64
N GLU A 225 -7.25 -12.91 -16.21
CA GLU A 225 -6.89 -13.24 -17.60
C GLU A 225 -7.86 -12.56 -18.58
N ASP A 226 -7.78 -11.23 -18.64
CA ASP A 226 -8.52 -10.44 -19.62
C ASP A 226 -7.67 -9.28 -20.15
N ASP A 227 -8.09 -8.68 -21.28
CA ASP A 227 -7.37 -7.59 -21.95
C ASP A 227 -7.48 -6.24 -21.20
N ARG A 228 -8.26 -6.18 -20.09
CA ARG A 228 -8.50 -4.94 -19.33
C ARG A 228 -7.41 -4.65 -18.30
N GLY A 229 -6.56 -5.64 -17.98
CA GLY A 229 -5.51 -5.49 -16.97
C GLY A 229 -6.07 -5.29 -15.55
N PHE A 230 -7.09 -6.05 -15.19
CA PHE A 230 -7.72 -6.03 -13.88
C PHE A 230 -7.09 -7.01 -12.90
N TYR A 231 -7.20 -6.69 -11.60
CA TYR A 231 -6.65 -7.47 -10.50
C TYR A 231 -7.65 -7.54 -9.36
N LEU A 232 -7.64 -8.66 -8.62
CA LEU A 232 -8.28 -8.71 -7.31
C LEU A 232 -7.47 -7.89 -6.31
N ILE A 233 -8.13 -7.18 -5.41
CA ILE A 233 -7.45 -6.32 -4.42
C ILE A 233 -6.67 -7.15 -3.41
N PRO A 234 -5.40 -6.80 -3.11
CA PRO A 234 -4.64 -7.41 -2.01
C PRO A 234 -5.00 -6.81 -0.63
N THR A 235 -5.66 -5.67 -0.62
CA THR A 235 -6.09 -4.88 0.54
C THR A 235 -7.08 -3.80 0.10
N ALA A 236 -7.99 -3.40 1.00
CA ALA A 236 -8.88 -2.27 0.76
C ALA A 236 -8.15 -0.93 0.62
N GLU A 237 -6.92 -0.82 1.11
CA GLU A 237 -6.05 0.34 0.88
C GLU A 237 -6.08 0.77 -0.58
N VAL A 238 -5.96 -0.19 -1.51
CA VAL A 238 -5.85 0.13 -2.95
C VAL A 238 -7.06 0.90 -3.46
N PRO A 239 -8.30 0.39 -3.39
CA PRO A 239 -9.45 1.14 -3.89
C PRO A 239 -9.78 2.37 -3.04
N VAL A 240 -9.66 2.32 -1.72
CA VAL A 240 -9.99 3.44 -0.83
C VAL A 240 -9.06 4.62 -1.07
N THR A 241 -7.74 4.38 -1.11
CA THR A 241 -6.76 5.44 -1.33
C THR A 241 -6.93 6.08 -2.72
N ASN A 242 -7.31 5.30 -3.74
CA ASN A 242 -7.52 5.79 -5.10
C ASN A 242 -8.84 6.56 -5.31
N ILE A 243 -9.72 6.69 -4.32
CA ILE A 243 -10.90 7.58 -4.38
C ILE A 243 -10.46 9.02 -4.72
N TYR A 244 -9.30 9.44 -4.19
CA TYR A 244 -8.75 10.78 -4.45
C TYR A 244 -7.64 10.82 -5.50
N ARG A 245 -7.53 9.82 -6.37
CA ARG A 245 -6.59 9.88 -7.51
C ARG A 245 -6.98 11.01 -8.46
N ASP A 246 -5.98 11.83 -8.87
CA ASP A 246 -6.11 13.03 -9.69
C ASP A 246 -7.05 14.11 -9.09
N ALA A 247 -7.27 14.09 -7.78
CA ALA A 247 -8.18 15.00 -7.10
C ALA A 247 -7.44 16.06 -6.25
N ILE A 248 -8.18 17.13 -5.95
CA ILE A 248 -7.83 18.10 -4.91
C ILE A 248 -8.87 17.92 -3.80
N VAL A 249 -8.43 17.53 -2.61
CA VAL A 249 -9.28 17.34 -1.44
C VAL A 249 -9.54 18.69 -0.81
N ASP A 250 -10.82 19.01 -0.56
CA ASP A 250 -11.23 20.32 -0.08
C ASP A 250 -10.95 20.50 1.41
N GLU A 251 -11.18 19.45 2.22
CA GLU A 251 -11.01 19.48 3.67
C GLU A 251 -10.18 18.28 4.15
N LEU A 252 -9.25 18.51 5.08
CA LEU A 252 -8.42 17.50 5.73
C LEU A 252 -8.58 17.63 7.27
N PRO A 253 -8.50 16.55 8.05
CA PRO A 253 -8.26 15.17 7.60
C PRO A 253 -9.50 14.49 7.03
N VAL A 254 -9.30 13.54 6.09
CA VAL A 254 -10.33 12.59 5.69
C VAL A 254 -9.95 11.22 6.25
N LYS A 255 -10.89 10.57 6.96
CA LYS A 255 -10.73 9.26 7.57
C LYS A 255 -11.78 8.31 7.01
N MET A 256 -11.35 7.25 6.33
CA MET A 256 -12.24 6.25 5.73
C MET A 256 -11.95 4.86 6.27
N VAL A 257 -12.99 4.04 6.41
CA VAL A 257 -12.87 2.63 6.78
C VAL A 257 -13.65 1.76 5.81
N ALA A 258 -13.06 0.64 5.42
CA ALA A 258 -13.71 -0.36 4.57
C ALA A 258 -13.48 -1.76 5.10
N HIS A 259 -14.48 -2.62 5.00
CA HIS A 259 -14.34 -4.07 5.15
C HIS A 259 -14.35 -4.72 3.77
N THR A 260 -13.34 -5.49 3.44
CA THR A 260 -13.25 -6.20 2.17
C THR A 260 -12.60 -7.57 2.32
N PRO A 261 -12.90 -8.52 1.41
CA PRO A 261 -11.97 -9.60 1.14
C PRO A 261 -10.68 -9.03 0.57
N CYS A 262 -9.57 -9.72 0.84
CA CYS A 262 -8.25 -9.42 0.35
C CYS A 262 -7.67 -10.68 -0.30
N PHE A 263 -6.97 -10.53 -1.42
CA PHE A 263 -6.47 -11.64 -2.22
C PHE A 263 -4.97 -11.49 -2.45
N ARG A 264 -4.18 -12.49 -2.01
CA ARG A 264 -2.72 -12.50 -2.17
C ARG A 264 -2.25 -13.85 -2.67
N SER A 265 -1.41 -13.87 -3.72
CA SER A 265 -0.85 -15.11 -4.25
C SER A 265 0.23 -15.71 -3.32
N GLU A 266 0.76 -14.90 -2.38
CA GLU A 266 1.76 -15.34 -1.39
C GLU A 266 3.01 -15.97 -2.06
N ALA A 267 3.44 -15.42 -3.19
CA ALA A 267 4.50 -15.97 -4.03
C ALA A 267 5.85 -16.16 -3.28
N GLY A 268 6.16 -15.24 -2.35
CA GLY A 268 7.40 -15.28 -1.55
C GLY A 268 7.32 -16.11 -0.26
N SER A 269 6.19 -16.77 0.05
CA SER A 269 5.95 -17.37 1.37
C SER A 269 5.90 -18.90 1.36
N TYR A 270 6.56 -19.55 0.42
CA TYR A 270 6.55 -21.01 0.31
C TYR A 270 7.03 -21.68 1.62
N GLY A 271 6.21 -22.59 2.15
CA GLY A 271 6.52 -23.36 3.37
C GLY A 271 6.35 -22.62 4.71
N ARG A 272 6.00 -21.33 4.70
CA ARG A 272 5.76 -20.56 5.94
C ARG A 272 4.27 -20.60 6.31
N ASP A 273 3.98 -20.76 7.62
CA ASP A 273 2.62 -20.70 8.19
C ASP A 273 1.57 -21.45 7.35
N THR A 274 1.87 -22.68 6.94
CA THR A 274 1.02 -23.49 6.05
C THR A 274 -0.18 -24.09 6.78
N ARG A 275 -0.16 -24.14 8.11
CA ARG A 275 -1.26 -24.66 8.95
C ARG A 275 -2.17 -23.53 9.39
N GLY A 276 -3.48 -23.68 9.20
CA GLY A 276 -4.51 -22.80 9.71
C GLY A 276 -4.70 -21.50 8.94
N MET A 277 -5.19 -20.45 9.64
CA MET A 277 -5.63 -19.19 9.05
C MET A 277 -4.60 -18.05 9.12
N ILE A 278 -3.36 -18.31 9.56
CA ILE A 278 -2.37 -17.23 9.73
C ILE A 278 -1.99 -16.62 8.37
N ARG A 279 -1.87 -17.47 7.33
CA ARG A 279 -1.49 -17.04 5.99
C ARG A 279 -2.37 -17.69 4.94
N GLN A 280 -3.23 -16.89 4.32
CA GLN A 280 -4.25 -17.35 3.36
C GLN A 280 -4.19 -16.55 2.06
N HIS A 281 -4.59 -17.19 0.94
CA HIS A 281 -4.77 -16.53 -0.35
C HIS A 281 -5.98 -15.60 -0.37
N GLN A 282 -7.00 -15.91 0.44
CA GLN A 282 -8.18 -15.07 0.67
C GLN A 282 -8.41 -14.90 2.16
N PHE A 283 -8.53 -13.66 2.61
CA PHE A 283 -8.87 -13.32 3.99
C PHE A 283 -9.68 -12.02 4.00
N GLU A 284 -10.25 -11.67 5.14
CA GLU A 284 -11.01 -10.44 5.30
C GLU A 284 -10.30 -9.48 6.25
N LYS A 285 -10.43 -8.20 5.95
CA LYS A 285 -9.77 -7.14 6.69
C LYS A 285 -10.67 -5.91 6.79
N VAL A 286 -10.74 -5.32 7.96
CA VAL A 286 -11.20 -3.96 8.15
C VAL A 286 -9.99 -3.06 7.99
N GLU A 287 -10.03 -2.13 7.04
CA GLU A 287 -8.92 -1.26 6.69
C GLU A 287 -9.28 0.19 6.95
N MET A 288 -8.44 0.88 7.67
CA MET A 288 -8.50 2.32 7.92
C MET A 288 -7.55 3.05 6.97
N VAL A 289 -8.02 4.10 6.32
CA VAL A 289 -7.21 4.98 5.46
C VAL A 289 -7.42 6.42 5.88
N GLN A 290 -6.33 7.17 5.96
CA GLN A 290 -6.37 8.59 6.28
C GLN A 290 -5.65 9.42 5.22
N PHE A 291 -6.24 10.57 4.89
CA PHE A 291 -5.63 11.62 4.09
C PHE A 291 -5.49 12.83 5.00
N VAL A 292 -4.26 13.30 5.18
CA VAL A 292 -3.97 14.30 6.19
C VAL A 292 -3.08 15.42 5.66
N HIS A 293 -3.09 16.54 6.36
CA HIS A 293 -2.11 17.61 6.12
C HIS A 293 -0.69 17.11 6.47
N PRO A 294 0.34 17.46 5.68
CA PRO A 294 1.72 17.01 5.92
C PRO A 294 2.24 17.29 7.35
N SER A 295 1.85 18.41 7.98
CA SER A 295 2.24 18.75 9.35
C SER A 295 1.71 17.78 10.40
N ASP A 296 0.58 17.12 10.14
CA ASP A 296 -0.17 16.37 11.14
C ASP A 296 0.05 14.85 10.99
N SER A 297 0.77 14.43 9.95
CA SER A 297 0.82 13.03 9.54
C SER A 297 1.50 12.08 10.55
N TRP A 298 2.41 12.59 11.38
CA TRP A 298 3.06 11.77 12.41
C TRP A 298 2.15 11.56 13.63
N ASP A 299 1.44 12.59 14.06
CA ASP A 299 0.42 12.49 15.11
C ASP A 299 -0.75 11.60 14.64
N ALA A 300 -1.12 11.71 13.36
CA ALA A 300 -2.14 10.86 12.75
C ALA A 300 -1.71 9.38 12.72
N LEU A 301 -0.42 9.06 12.58
CA LEU A 301 0.07 7.68 12.68
C LEU A 301 -0.10 7.13 14.09
N GLU A 302 0.25 7.89 15.12
CA GLU A 302 0.07 7.47 16.52
C GLU A 302 -1.42 7.28 16.86
N GLU A 303 -2.28 8.17 16.38
CA GLU A 303 -3.75 8.04 16.51
C GLU A 303 -4.26 6.77 15.81
N LEU A 304 -3.83 6.51 14.58
CA LEU A 304 -4.21 5.33 13.80
C LEU A 304 -3.84 4.02 14.50
N VAL A 305 -2.63 3.94 15.05
CA VAL A 305 -2.18 2.79 15.84
C VAL A 305 -3.05 2.62 17.07
N GLY A 306 -3.33 3.70 17.80
CA GLY A 306 -4.23 3.69 18.96
C GLY A 306 -5.63 3.18 18.62
N HIS A 307 -6.17 3.54 17.46
CA HIS A 307 -7.47 3.04 16.99
C HIS A 307 -7.47 1.52 16.77
N ALA A 308 -6.40 0.96 16.21
CA ALA A 308 -6.27 -0.49 16.04
C ALA A 308 -6.11 -1.20 17.41
N GLU A 309 -5.32 -0.64 18.31
CA GLU A 309 -5.10 -1.18 19.66
C GLU A 309 -6.40 -1.25 20.49
N VAL A 310 -7.30 -0.27 20.36
CA VAL A 310 -8.60 -0.23 21.04
C VAL A 310 -9.43 -1.47 20.74
N ILE A 311 -9.37 -2.02 19.53
CA ILE A 311 -10.08 -3.25 19.17
C ILE A 311 -9.59 -4.42 20.03
N LEU A 312 -8.28 -4.60 20.18
CA LEU A 312 -7.69 -5.65 20.99
C LEU A 312 -7.96 -5.46 22.49
N GLN A 313 -7.91 -4.22 22.97
CA GLN A 313 -8.23 -3.87 24.35
C GLN A 313 -9.69 -4.20 24.69
N GLN A 314 -10.64 -3.85 23.82
CA GLN A 314 -12.06 -4.16 24.02
C GLN A 314 -12.35 -5.67 23.93
N LEU A 315 -11.55 -6.41 23.18
CA LEU A 315 -11.59 -7.87 23.10
C LEU A 315 -10.82 -8.56 24.26
N ASP A 316 -10.15 -7.80 25.12
CA ASP A 316 -9.28 -8.30 26.21
C ASP A 316 -8.23 -9.31 25.70
N LEU A 317 -7.60 -9.00 24.56
CA LEU A 317 -6.55 -9.79 23.93
C LEU A 317 -5.18 -9.15 24.20
N PRO A 318 -4.23 -9.88 24.82
CA PRO A 318 -2.87 -9.37 25.04
C PRO A 318 -2.15 -9.13 23.72
N TYR A 319 -1.47 -7.98 23.60
CA TYR A 319 -0.72 -7.61 22.41
C TYR A 319 0.55 -6.83 22.74
N ARG A 320 1.43 -6.74 21.77
CA ARG A 320 2.54 -5.77 21.75
C ARG A 320 2.53 -4.97 20.46
N THR A 321 3.09 -3.77 20.52
CA THR A 321 3.31 -2.90 19.35
C THR A 321 4.79 -2.76 19.12
N VAL A 322 5.23 -3.00 17.88
CA VAL A 322 6.64 -2.91 17.47
C VAL A 322 6.79 -1.87 16.35
N THR A 323 7.91 -1.15 16.35
CA THR A 323 8.33 -0.33 15.20
C THR A 323 9.15 -1.22 14.28
N LEU A 324 8.78 -1.26 12.99
CA LEU A 324 9.55 -2.01 12.00
C LEU A 324 10.91 -1.38 11.78
N CYS A 325 11.94 -2.21 11.70
CA CYS A 325 13.29 -1.81 11.29
C CYS A 325 13.35 -1.58 9.77
N GLY A 326 14.42 -0.97 9.32
CA GLY A 326 14.57 -0.64 7.90
C GLY A 326 14.47 -1.81 6.95
N GLY A 327 15.00 -2.98 7.33
CA GLY A 327 14.98 -4.18 6.49
C GLY A 327 13.62 -4.85 6.38
N ASP A 328 12.73 -4.63 7.36
CA ASP A 328 11.36 -5.14 7.38
C ASP A 328 10.33 -4.09 6.89
N LEU A 329 10.75 -2.84 6.76
CA LEU A 329 9.87 -1.74 6.37
C LEU A 329 9.41 -1.85 4.91
N GLY A 330 8.11 -1.84 4.69
CA GLY A 330 7.49 -1.94 3.37
C GLY A 330 8.00 -0.90 2.35
N PHE A 331 7.98 -1.26 1.06
CA PHE A 331 8.52 -0.44 -0.04
C PHE A 331 8.04 1.01 -0.04
N SER A 332 6.74 1.22 0.08
CA SER A 332 6.12 2.56 0.02
C SER A 332 6.05 3.30 1.35
N ALA A 333 6.25 2.61 2.49
CA ALA A 333 6.15 3.19 3.82
C ALA A 333 7.38 4.01 4.22
N ALA A 334 7.15 5.13 4.91
CA ALA A 334 8.20 5.91 5.57
C ALA A 334 8.42 5.44 7.02
N LYS A 335 7.36 5.00 7.70
CA LYS A 335 7.40 4.37 9.02
C LYS A 335 6.19 3.47 9.18
N THR A 336 6.38 2.35 9.88
CA THR A 336 5.33 1.37 10.16
C THR A 336 5.43 0.92 11.62
N TYR A 337 4.27 0.78 12.24
CA TYR A 337 4.08 0.03 13.47
C TYR A 337 3.29 -1.23 13.17
N ASP A 338 3.77 -2.37 13.63
CA ASP A 338 3.01 -3.60 13.66
C ASP A 338 2.46 -3.84 15.07
N ILE A 339 1.22 -4.28 15.13
CA ILE A 339 0.58 -4.75 16.36
C ILE A 339 0.52 -6.26 16.27
N GLU A 340 1.03 -6.93 17.29
CA GLU A 340 1.12 -8.38 17.34
C GLU A 340 0.31 -8.89 18.54
N VAL A 341 -0.66 -9.80 18.29
CA VAL A 341 -1.51 -10.42 19.31
C VAL A 341 -0.88 -11.71 19.82
N TRP A 342 -1.04 -11.98 21.11
CA TRP A 342 -0.58 -13.22 21.72
C TRP A 342 -1.41 -14.43 21.28
N LEU A 343 -0.73 -15.48 20.83
CA LEU A 343 -1.33 -16.79 20.53
C LEU A 343 -0.83 -17.85 21.52
N PRO A 344 -1.70 -18.34 22.41
CA PRO A 344 -1.33 -19.30 23.46
C PRO A 344 -0.76 -20.61 22.91
N SER A 345 -1.29 -21.13 21.80
CA SER A 345 -0.83 -22.40 21.21
C SER A 345 0.60 -22.36 20.69
N GLN A 346 1.08 -21.16 20.35
CA GLN A 346 2.43 -20.94 19.82
C GLN A 346 3.38 -20.30 20.83
N GLU A 347 2.85 -19.84 21.96
CA GLU A 347 3.58 -19.04 22.97
C GLU A 347 4.32 -17.86 22.30
N LYS A 348 3.66 -17.19 21.33
CA LYS A 348 4.23 -16.11 20.52
C LYS A 348 3.23 -15.00 20.25
N TYR A 349 3.78 -13.81 20.05
CA TYR A 349 3.06 -12.69 19.43
C TYR A 349 3.06 -12.87 17.91
N ARG A 350 1.92 -12.59 17.26
CA ARG A 350 1.75 -12.68 15.80
C ARG A 350 1.08 -11.43 15.28
N GLU A 351 1.63 -10.88 14.21
CA GLU A 351 1.11 -9.69 13.54
C GLU A 351 -0.39 -9.82 13.25
N ILE A 352 -1.16 -8.81 13.66
CA ILE A 352 -2.62 -8.71 13.42
C ILE A 352 -3.00 -7.40 12.74
N SER A 353 -2.15 -6.38 12.86
CA SER A 353 -2.30 -5.10 12.19
C SER A 353 -0.94 -4.54 11.82
N SER A 354 -0.88 -3.83 10.70
CA SER A 354 0.27 -3.04 10.27
C SER A 354 -0.22 -1.64 9.92
N CYS A 355 0.31 -0.61 10.61
CA CYS A 355 -0.10 0.79 10.48
C CYS A 355 1.05 1.61 9.92
N SER A 356 0.86 2.22 8.75
CA SER A 356 1.93 2.87 7.99
C SER A 356 1.61 4.33 7.66
N ASN A 357 2.66 5.16 7.69
CA ASN A 357 2.66 6.50 7.10
C ASN A 357 3.52 6.47 5.83
N PHE A 358 2.93 6.91 4.72
CA PHE A 358 3.59 6.95 3.41
C PHE A 358 4.10 8.33 3.04
N VAL A 359 3.86 9.32 3.88
CA VAL A 359 4.07 10.74 3.58
C VAL A 359 3.47 11.09 2.21
N ASP A 360 4.18 11.75 1.33
CA ASP A 360 3.69 12.12 0.00
C ASP A 360 3.93 11.07 -1.11
N PHE A 361 4.48 9.90 -0.76
CA PHE A 361 4.90 8.90 -1.75
C PHE A 361 3.75 8.38 -2.62
N GLN A 362 2.64 7.98 -2.00
CA GLN A 362 1.45 7.52 -2.71
C GLN A 362 0.72 8.69 -3.35
N ALA A 363 0.58 9.80 -2.64
CA ALA A 363 -0.05 11.02 -3.15
C ALA A 363 0.63 11.55 -4.42
N ARG A 364 1.97 11.42 -4.53
CA ARG A 364 2.72 11.78 -5.74
C ARG A 364 2.39 10.86 -6.91
N ARG A 365 2.27 9.55 -6.68
CA ARG A 365 1.87 8.57 -7.71
C ARG A 365 0.44 8.81 -8.20
N MET A 366 -0.47 9.11 -7.27
CA MET A 366 -1.89 9.32 -7.54
C MET A 366 -2.24 10.76 -7.93
N LYS A 367 -1.31 11.72 -7.73
CA LYS A 367 -1.56 13.16 -7.87
C LYS A 367 -2.68 13.65 -6.93
N ALA A 368 -2.78 13.06 -5.72
CA ALA A 368 -3.71 13.47 -4.69
C ALA A 368 -3.18 14.71 -3.97
N ARG A 369 -3.96 15.77 -3.94
CA ARG A 369 -3.52 17.10 -3.49
C ARG A 369 -4.55 17.74 -2.58
N TYR A 370 -4.12 18.75 -1.85
CA TYR A 370 -4.99 19.70 -1.14
C TYR A 370 -4.58 21.12 -1.50
N ARG A 371 -5.37 22.11 -1.10
CA ARG A 371 -4.99 23.53 -1.26
C ARG A 371 -4.37 24.04 0.01
N ASN A 372 -3.14 24.53 -0.08
CA ASN A 372 -2.48 25.18 1.04
C ASN A 372 -3.11 26.56 1.35
N ASP A 373 -2.66 27.23 2.41
CA ASP A 373 -3.17 28.54 2.85
C ASP A 373 -3.07 29.65 1.78
N GLN A 374 -2.23 29.46 0.76
CA GLN A 374 -2.10 30.36 -0.39
C GLN A 374 -3.01 29.95 -1.57
N GLY A 375 -3.83 28.90 -1.41
CA GLY A 375 -4.69 28.35 -2.45
C GLY A 375 -3.96 27.51 -3.51
N LYS A 376 -2.66 27.24 -3.32
CA LYS A 376 -1.87 26.43 -4.26
C LYS A 376 -2.04 24.93 -3.96
N PRO A 377 -2.12 24.09 -5.02
CA PRO A 377 -2.20 22.66 -4.82
C PRO A 377 -0.85 22.09 -4.35
N GLU A 378 -0.88 21.35 -3.25
CA GLU A 378 0.24 20.60 -2.68
C GLU A 378 -0.16 19.14 -2.45
N LEU A 379 0.83 18.23 -2.38
CA LEU A 379 0.58 16.81 -2.10
C LEU A 379 0.17 16.66 -0.63
N LEU A 380 -0.92 15.92 -0.40
CA LEU A 380 -1.28 15.47 0.94
C LEU A 380 -0.43 14.26 1.37
N HIS A 381 -0.53 13.88 2.66
CA HIS A 381 0.04 12.64 3.15
C HIS A 381 -1.04 11.56 3.28
N THR A 382 -0.66 10.30 3.05
CA THR A 382 -1.54 9.14 3.19
C THR A 382 -1.06 8.22 4.29
N LEU A 383 -1.99 7.65 5.03
CA LEU A 383 -1.76 6.63 6.03
C LEU A 383 -2.76 5.50 5.86
N ASN A 384 -2.36 4.30 6.23
CA ASN A 384 -3.30 3.20 6.38
C ASN A 384 -2.96 2.31 7.57
N GLY A 385 -3.92 1.51 7.99
CA GLY A 385 -3.71 0.48 8.98
C GLY A 385 -4.88 -0.49 9.05
N SER A 386 -4.57 -1.75 9.38
CA SER A 386 -5.63 -2.73 9.61
C SER A 386 -6.32 -2.46 10.94
N GLY A 387 -7.63 -2.41 10.91
CA GLY A 387 -8.44 -2.21 12.10
C GLY A 387 -9.49 -3.31 12.38
N LEU A 388 -9.20 -4.64 12.27
CA LEU A 388 -7.99 -5.45 12.12
C LEU A 388 -8.14 -6.46 10.96
N ALA A 389 -7.18 -7.41 10.86
CA ALA A 389 -7.33 -8.64 10.06
C ALA A 389 -8.34 -9.57 10.74
N VAL A 390 -9.53 -9.74 10.14
CA VAL A 390 -10.67 -10.41 10.79
C VAL A 390 -10.37 -11.88 11.11
N GLY A 391 -9.78 -12.62 10.16
CA GLY A 391 -9.41 -14.02 10.36
C GLY A 391 -8.37 -14.22 11.47
N ARG A 392 -7.34 -13.35 11.55
CA ARG A 392 -6.35 -13.40 12.65
C ARG A 392 -6.96 -13.00 13.98
N THR A 393 -7.91 -12.10 14.01
CA THR A 393 -8.64 -11.78 15.25
C THR A 393 -9.52 -12.94 15.68
N LEU A 394 -10.18 -13.63 14.75
CA LEU A 394 -10.97 -14.82 15.04
C LEU A 394 -10.10 -15.91 15.71
N LEU A 395 -8.96 -16.27 15.09
CA LEU A 395 -8.08 -17.31 15.66
C LEU A 395 -7.52 -16.89 17.03
N ALA A 396 -7.21 -15.59 17.21
CA ALA A 396 -6.76 -15.09 18.53
C ALA A 396 -7.86 -15.20 19.59
N VAL A 397 -9.11 -14.88 19.26
CA VAL A 397 -10.26 -15.09 20.15
C VAL A 397 -10.44 -16.58 20.45
N MET A 398 -10.42 -17.44 19.43
CA MET A 398 -10.56 -18.90 19.63
C MET A 398 -9.53 -19.43 20.64
N GLU A 399 -8.26 -19.09 20.45
CA GLU A 399 -7.17 -19.61 21.28
C GLU A 399 -7.13 -18.99 22.68
N ASN A 400 -7.39 -17.68 22.85
CA ASN A 400 -7.37 -17.02 24.16
C ASN A 400 -8.63 -17.26 24.99
N TYR A 401 -9.75 -17.62 24.36
CA TYR A 401 -11.04 -17.83 25.04
C TYR A 401 -11.48 -19.28 25.08
N GLN A 402 -10.61 -20.23 24.69
CA GLN A 402 -10.87 -21.67 24.80
C GLN A 402 -11.04 -22.10 26.26
N GLN A 403 -11.91 -23.10 26.48
CA GLN A 403 -12.20 -23.68 27.76
C GLN A 403 -11.73 -25.15 27.79
N ALA A 404 -11.58 -25.71 28.97
CA ALA A 404 -11.13 -27.09 29.17
C ALA A 404 -12.04 -28.15 28.49
N ASP A 405 -13.31 -27.83 28.30
CA ASP A 405 -14.29 -28.70 27.62
C ASP A 405 -14.27 -28.57 26.09
N GLY A 406 -13.39 -27.73 25.53
CA GLY A 406 -13.28 -27.49 24.10
C GLY A 406 -14.22 -26.41 23.57
N SER A 407 -15.07 -25.82 24.40
CA SER A 407 -15.89 -24.66 24.03
C SER A 407 -15.05 -23.38 23.95
N ILE A 408 -15.59 -22.37 23.28
CA ILE A 408 -14.99 -21.03 23.18
C ILE A 408 -15.94 -20.03 23.82
N GLU A 409 -15.51 -19.36 24.88
CA GLU A 409 -16.25 -18.25 25.46
C GLU A 409 -16.28 -17.07 24.49
N ILE A 410 -17.44 -16.43 24.33
CA ILE A 410 -17.57 -15.25 23.44
C ILE A 410 -17.23 -13.99 24.24
N PRO A 411 -16.24 -13.18 23.80
CA PRO A 411 -15.94 -11.89 24.42
C PRO A 411 -17.20 -11.06 24.65
N LYS A 412 -17.32 -10.44 25.81
CA LYS A 412 -18.55 -9.71 26.23
C LYS A 412 -19.02 -8.68 25.20
N VAL A 413 -18.10 -7.99 24.56
CA VAL A 413 -18.40 -6.96 23.55
C VAL A 413 -19.04 -7.54 22.29
N LEU A 414 -18.86 -8.84 22.01
CA LEU A 414 -19.42 -9.52 20.84
C LEU A 414 -20.76 -10.19 21.12
N GLN A 415 -21.12 -10.44 22.38
CA GLN A 415 -22.35 -11.15 22.75
C GLN A 415 -23.62 -10.48 22.19
N PRO A 416 -23.77 -9.14 22.18
CA PRO A 416 -24.92 -8.49 21.56
C PRO A 416 -25.02 -8.75 20.06
N LEU A 417 -23.86 -8.87 19.36
CA LEU A 417 -23.78 -9.16 17.92
C LEU A 417 -23.97 -10.66 17.61
N MET A 418 -23.91 -11.50 18.64
CA MET A 418 -24.12 -12.94 18.61
C MET A 418 -25.50 -13.35 19.21
N HIS A 419 -26.46 -12.41 19.25
CA HIS A 419 -27.79 -12.65 19.82
C HIS A 419 -27.82 -13.14 21.28
N GLY A 420 -26.83 -12.72 22.08
CA GLY A 420 -26.72 -13.08 23.49
C GLY A 420 -26.06 -14.44 23.76
N LEU A 421 -25.52 -15.10 22.74
CA LEU A 421 -24.71 -16.29 22.94
C LEU A 421 -23.46 -15.94 23.76
N THR A 422 -23.16 -16.79 24.74
CA THR A 422 -22.00 -16.63 25.63
C THR A 422 -20.87 -17.60 25.32
N SER A 423 -21.13 -18.69 24.58
CA SER A 423 -20.13 -19.67 24.16
C SER A 423 -20.50 -20.34 22.84
N ILE A 424 -19.49 -20.93 22.19
CA ILE A 424 -19.60 -21.84 21.04
C ILE A 424 -19.00 -23.18 21.46
N GLY A 425 -19.78 -24.26 21.31
CA GLY A 425 -19.42 -25.61 21.71
C GLY A 425 -20.45 -26.24 22.61
#